data_e83ed591afb20c6f5168b10b821c837f
#
_entry.id   e83ed591afb20c6f5168b10b821c837f
#
_cell.length_a   1.000
_cell.length_b   1.000
_cell.length_c   1.000
_cell.angle_alpha   90.00
_cell.angle_beta   90.00
_cell.angle_gamma   90.00
#
_symmetry.space_group_name_H-M   'P 1'
#
loop_
_entity.id
_entity.type
_entity.pdbx_description
1 polymer ?
#
loop_
_entity_poly.entity_id
_entity_poly.type
_entity_poly.pdbx_seq_one_letter_code
_entity_poly.pdbx_strand_id
1 'polypeptide(L)'
;MVTYAAREFPAPLAFDEVFSAAIIPSERSVVSDKRRRSGWERNMTTKAELVTAIAEKAGINKNQAKDALEAFIEAVTDSLKSGQDVRLVGFGTFKAVNRAAGTARNPRTGETVNRPASKTARFQVGEGLKSSLNG
;
A
#
# COMPACT_ATOMS: atom_id res chain seq x y z
N MET A 1 18.80 72.20 -22.84
CA MET A 1 18.26 71.79 -21.54
C MET A 1 16.97 71.05 -21.84
N VAL A 2 17.02 69.75 -21.73
CA VAL A 2 15.82 68.90 -22.00
C VAL A 2 15.27 68.53 -20.64
N THR A 3 14.11 69.08 -20.31
CA THR A 3 13.37 68.77 -19.11
C THR A 3 12.68 67.44 -19.32
N TYR A 4 13.21 66.40 -18.69
CA TYR A 4 12.54 65.10 -18.61
C TYR A 4 11.36 65.24 -17.67
N ALA A 5 10.18 65.32 -18.20
CA ALA A 5 8.96 65.21 -17.44
C ALA A 5 8.86 63.77 -16.90
N ALA A 6 8.84 63.62 -15.61
CA ALA A 6 8.57 62.38 -14.94
C ALA A 6 7.19 61.88 -15.38
N ARG A 7 7.15 60.83 -16.16
CA ARG A 7 5.92 60.11 -16.42
C ARG A 7 5.58 59.36 -15.11
N GLU A 8 4.61 59.90 -14.43
CA GLU A 8 3.91 59.17 -13.42
C GLU A 8 3.28 57.95 -14.06
N PHE A 9 3.80 56.77 -13.72
CA PHE A 9 3.10 55.54 -14.01
C PHE A 9 1.89 55.49 -13.07
N PRO A 10 0.68 55.40 -13.59
CA PRO A 10 -0.45 55.10 -12.72
C PRO A 10 -0.19 53.75 -12.07
N ALA A 11 -0.20 53.74 -10.78
CA ALA A 11 -0.17 52.50 -10.01
C ALA A 11 -1.28 51.57 -10.54
N PRO A 12 -1.03 50.32 -10.78
CA PRO A 12 -2.07 49.36 -11.17
C PRO A 12 -3.01 49.17 -10.01
N LEU A 13 -4.01 50.00 -9.99
CA LEU A 13 -5.23 49.76 -9.23
C LEU A 13 -5.88 48.53 -9.85
N ALA A 14 -6.07 47.48 -9.09
CA ALA A 14 -6.89 46.32 -9.40
C ALA A 14 -6.20 44.95 -9.39
N PHE A 15 -5.07 44.81 -8.73
CA PHE A 15 -4.56 43.46 -8.49
C PHE A 15 -5.12 42.84 -7.22
N ASP A 16 -5.68 43.62 -6.30
CA ASP A 16 -6.20 43.09 -5.03
C ASP A 16 -7.62 42.53 -5.09
N GLU A 17 -8.40 42.92 -6.12
CA GLU A 17 -9.78 42.41 -6.22
C GLU A 17 -9.90 41.10 -7.00
N VAL A 18 -8.91 40.75 -7.81
CA VAL A 18 -8.94 39.48 -8.55
C VAL A 18 -8.47 38.29 -7.69
N PHE A 19 -7.69 38.53 -6.66
CA PHE A 19 -7.22 37.48 -5.75
C PHE A 19 -8.20 37.15 -4.62
N SER A 20 -9.22 37.98 -4.40
CA SER A 20 -10.26 37.70 -3.41
C SER A 20 -11.30 36.70 -3.90
N ALA A 21 -11.30 36.34 -5.17
CA ALA A 21 -12.18 35.31 -5.76
C ALA A 21 -11.45 34.01 -6.10
N ALA A 22 -10.19 33.85 -5.77
CA ALA A 22 -9.58 32.56 -5.70
C ALA A 22 -10.15 31.84 -4.48
N ILE A 23 -11.32 31.30 -4.67
CA ILE A 23 -11.94 30.32 -3.80
C ILE A 23 -10.88 29.24 -3.60
N ILE A 24 -10.25 29.26 -2.46
CA ILE A 24 -9.60 28.10 -1.90
C ILE A 24 -10.67 27.02 -1.94
N PRO A 25 -10.53 25.95 -2.72
CA PRO A 25 -11.49 24.88 -2.65
C PRO A 25 -11.40 24.39 -1.22
N SER A 26 -12.45 24.69 -0.49
CA SER A 26 -12.60 24.31 0.89
C SER A 26 -12.27 22.83 0.99
N GLU A 27 -11.46 22.49 1.94
CA GLU A 27 -11.03 21.14 2.33
C GLU A 27 -12.19 20.16 2.65
N ARG A 28 -13.36 20.37 2.06
CA ARG A 28 -14.56 19.56 2.28
C ARG A 28 -14.69 18.34 1.39
N SER A 29 -13.84 18.15 0.40
CA SER A 29 -13.99 17.01 -0.52
C SER A 29 -13.11 15.80 -0.20
N VAL A 30 -12.18 15.89 0.74
CA VAL A 30 -11.31 14.75 1.10
C VAL A 30 -11.86 13.91 2.25
N VAL A 31 -12.88 14.38 2.96
CA VAL A 31 -13.42 13.70 4.15
C VAL A 31 -14.57 12.74 3.83
N SER A 32 -15.13 12.75 2.63
CA SER A 32 -16.39 12.03 2.39
C SER A 32 -16.27 10.63 1.78
N ASP A 33 -15.07 10.15 1.46
CA ASP A 33 -14.93 8.79 0.88
C ASP A 33 -14.71 7.67 1.93
N LYS A 34 -14.59 8.04 3.20
CA LYS A 34 -14.38 7.07 4.29
C LYS A 34 -15.66 6.36 4.76
N ARG A 35 -16.86 6.74 4.26
CA ARG A 35 -18.15 6.25 4.77
C ARG A 35 -18.86 5.20 3.92
N ARG A 36 -18.30 4.79 2.79
CA ARG A 36 -18.93 3.79 1.90
C ARG A 36 -18.22 2.46 1.81
N ARG A 37 -17.20 2.23 2.63
CA ARG A 37 -16.60 0.91 2.71
C ARG A 37 -17.53 0.01 3.52
N SER A 38 -17.98 -1.06 2.90
CA SER A 38 -18.79 -2.11 3.54
C SER A 38 -18.13 -2.56 4.84
N GLY A 39 -18.94 -2.88 5.86
CA GLY A 39 -18.50 -3.10 7.23
C GLY A 39 -17.40 -4.15 7.43
N TRP A 40 -17.12 -5.00 6.44
CA TRP A 40 -16.09 -6.01 6.48
C TRP A 40 -14.71 -5.50 6.00
N GLU A 41 -14.65 -4.39 5.24
CA GLU A 41 -13.38 -3.80 4.77
C GLU A 41 -12.69 -2.92 5.83
N ARG A 42 -13.37 -2.62 6.94
CA ARG A 42 -12.85 -1.67 7.94
C ARG A 42 -11.62 -2.13 8.70
N ASN A 43 -11.32 -3.41 8.69
CA ASN A 43 -10.20 -4.00 9.41
C ASN A 43 -9.09 -4.54 8.48
N MET A 44 -9.19 -4.28 7.18
CA MET A 44 -8.18 -4.71 6.22
C MET A 44 -7.29 -3.53 5.84
N THR A 45 -6.03 -3.61 6.21
CA THR A 45 -5.03 -2.66 5.72
C THR A 45 -4.73 -2.96 4.26
N THR A 46 -4.94 -1.99 3.40
CA THR A 46 -4.67 -2.11 1.96
C THR A 46 -3.19 -1.90 1.68
N LYS A 47 -2.70 -2.38 0.50
CA LYS A 47 -1.32 -2.13 0.05
C LYS A 47 -0.97 -0.64 0.08
N ALA A 48 -1.90 0.23 -0.31
CA ALA A 48 -1.68 1.68 -0.32
C ALA A 48 -1.50 2.28 1.09
N GLU A 49 -2.25 1.82 2.07
CA GLU A 49 -2.10 2.24 3.46
C GLU A 49 -0.79 1.72 4.06
N LEU A 50 -0.40 0.49 3.72
CA LEU A 50 0.87 -0.09 4.13
C LEU A 50 2.06 0.70 3.54
N VAL A 51 2.01 1.08 2.26
CA VAL A 51 3.02 1.94 1.63
C VAL A 51 3.12 3.28 2.35
N THR A 52 2.01 3.90 2.72
CA THR A 52 2.01 5.17 3.45
C THR A 52 2.66 5.00 4.84
N ALA A 53 2.31 3.96 5.57
CA ALA A 53 2.91 3.67 6.87
C ALA A 53 4.42 3.37 6.78
N ILE A 54 4.87 2.67 5.73
CA ILE A 54 6.30 2.42 5.48
C ILE A 54 7.01 3.74 5.18
N ALA A 55 6.45 4.58 4.31
CA ALA A 55 7.03 5.88 3.95
C ALA A 55 7.23 6.77 5.19
N GLU A 56 6.23 6.84 6.06
CA GLU A 56 6.30 7.62 7.30
C GLU A 56 7.33 7.08 8.28
N LYS A 57 7.36 5.76 8.49
CA LYS A 57 8.30 5.13 9.44
C LYS A 57 9.75 5.13 8.96
N ALA A 58 9.96 4.96 7.66
CA ALA A 58 11.29 4.94 7.06
C ALA A 58 11.79 6.33 6.67
N GLY A 59 10.95 7.37 6.70
CA GLY A 59 11.29 8.72 6.27
C GLY A 59 11.60 8.83 4.78
N ILE A 60 10.98 7.97 3.95
CA ILE A 60 11.18 7.91 2.51
C ILE A 60 9.92 8.34 1.76
N ASN A 61 10.09 8.62 0.46
CA ASN A 61 9.00 8.98 -0.45
C ASN A 61 8.02 7.81 -0.63
N LYS A 62 6.74 8.08 -0.86
CA LYS A 62 5.71 7.05 -1.13
C LYS A 62 6.05 6.18 -2.33
N ASN A 63 6.67 6.74 -3.37
CA ASN A 63 7.11 5.97 -4.53
C ASN A 63 8.21 4.97 -4.15
N GLN A 64 9.22 5.41 -3.42
CA GLN A 64 10.29 4.54 -2.92
C GLN A 64 9.76 3.46 -1.97
N ALA A 65 8.80 3.81 -1.10
CA ALA A 65 8.15 2.83 -0.22
C ALA A 65 7.34 1.79 -1.00
N LYS A 66 6.69 2.21 -2.08
CA LYS A 66 5.98 1.31 -2.99
C LYS A 66 6.94 0.36 -3.68
N ASP A 67 8.00 0.87 -4.28
CA ASP A 67 9.01 0.09 -4.99
C ASP A 67 9.71 -0.90 -4.03
N ALA A 68 10.04 -0.46 -2.82
CA ALA A 68 10.62 -1.32 -1.79
C ALA A 68 9.68 -2.47 -1.38
N LEU A 69 8.39 -2.19 -1.22
CA LEU A 69 7.40 -3.22 -0.90
C LEU A 69 7.20 -4.20 -2.05
N GLU A 70 7.18 -3.73 -3.30
CA GLU A 70 7.07 -4.58 -4.48
C GLU A 70 8.29 -5.48 -4.62
N ALA A 71 9.49 -4.93 -4.52
CA ALA A 71 10.74 -5.70 -4.53
C ALA A 71 10.80 -6.75 -3.41
N PHE A 72 10.32 -6.43 -2.22
CA PHE A 72 10.24 -7.39 -1.11
C PHE A 72 9.30 -8.55 -1.45
N ILE A 73 8.11 -8.27 -1.96
CA ILE A 73 7.12 -9.29 -2.35
C ILE A 73 7.68 -10.19 -3.45
N GLU A 74 8.35 -9.60 -4.44
CA GLU A 74 8.98 -10.32 -5.55
C GLU A 74 10.09 -11.24 -5.05
N ALA A 75 11.01 -10.74 -4.24
CA ALA A 75 12.11 -11.51 -3.65
C ALA A 75 11.61 -12.70 -2.82
N VAL A 76 10.58 -12.50 -1.99
CA VAL A 76 9.95 -13.57 -1.21
C VAL A 76 9.30 -14.60 -2.14
N THR A 77 8.60 -14.15 -3.16
CA THR A 77 7.91 -15.02 -4.12
C THR A 77 8.89 -15.89 -4.89
N ASP A 78 10.00 -15.33 -5.36
CA ASP A 78 11.01 -16.06 -6.12
C ASP A 78 11.77 -17.08 -5.25
N SER A 79 12.05 -16.73 -4.00
CA SER A 79 12.62 -17.68 -3.04
C SER A 79 11.68 -18.88 -2.81
N LEU A 80 10.40 -18.62 -2.64
CA LEU A 80 9.39 -19.68 -2.44
C LEU A 80 9.17 -20.53 -3.71
N LYS A 81 9.25 -19.93 -4.92
CA LYS A 81 9.22 -20.68 -6.20
C LYS A 81 10.41 -21.62 -6.31
N SER A 82 11.59 -21.18 -5.88
CA SER A 82 12.80 -22.00 -5.82
C SER A 82 12.72 -23.10 -4.76
N GLY A 83 11.73 -23.05 -3.88
CA GLY A 83 11.56 -24.01 -2.77
C GLY A 83 12.38 -23.67 -1.54
N GLN A 84 12.87 -22.46 -1.44
CA GLN A 84 13.62 -21.96 -0.29
C GLN A 84 12.68 -21.31 0.71
N ASP A 85 12.93 -21.58 1.99
CA ASP A 85 12.21 -20.93 3.08
C ASP A 85 12.81 -19.53 3.36
N VAL A 86 11.95 -18.54 3.54
CA VAL A 86 12.36 -17.16 3.86
C VAL A 86 12.09 -16.90 5.34
N ARG A 87 13.16 -16.77 6.13
CA ARG A 87 13.08 -16.49 7.57
C ARG A 87 13.33 -15.00 7.85
N LEU A 88 12.33 -14.34 8.40
CA LEU A 88 12.43 -12.97 8.89
C LEU A 88 12.49 -12.99 10.42
N VAL A 89 13.65 -12.67 10.96
CA VAL A 89 13.87 -12.67 12.42
C VAL A 89 12.93 -11.64 13.07
N GLY A 90 12.24 -12.07 14.12
CA GLY A 90 11.27 -11.23 14.84
C GLY A 90 9.87 -11.18 14.21
N PHE A 91 9.72 -11.55 12.93
CA PHE A 91 8.44 -11.52 12.23
C PHE A 91 7.85 -12.91 12.00
N GLY A 92 8.59 -13.79 11.35
CA GLY A 92 8.14 -15.14 11.05
C GLY A 92 8.90 -15.80 9.92
N THR A 93 8.43 -16.94 9.50
CA THR A 93 9.05 -17.72 8.42
C THR A 93 8.00 -18.09 7.37
N PHE A 94 8.30 -17.78 6.14
CA PHE A 94 7.54 -18.25 4.98
C PHE A 94 8.15 -19.57 4.52
N LYS A 95 7.37 -20.64 4.57
CA LYS A 95 7.79 -21.99 4.16
C LYS A 95 7.18 -22.36 2.83
N ALA A 96 8.00 -22.85 1.92
CA ALA A 96 7.53 -23.45 0.68
C ALA A 96 7.05 -24.90 0.95
N VAL A 97 5.77 -25.16 0.75
CA VAL A 97 5.18 -26.48 0.93
C VAL A 97 4.79 -27.05 -0.40
N ASN A 98 5.40 -28.17 -0.80
CA ASN A 98 5.01 -28.90 -1.97
C ASN A 98 3.85 -29.84 -1.63
N ARG A 99 2.71 -29.66 -2.27
CA ARG A 99 1.60 -30.60 -2.21
C ARG A 99 1.73 -31.60 -3.35
N ALA A 100 1.89 -32.86 -3.02
CA ALA A 100 1.89 -33.93 -4.00
C ALA A 100 0.54 -33.98 -4.75
N ALA A 101 0.57 -34.47 -5.96
CA ALA A 101 -0.64 -34.83 -6.70
C ALA A 101 -1.44 -35.84 -5.88
N GLY A 102 -2.74 -35.68 -5.84
CA GLY A 102 -3.63 -36.57 -5.10
C GLY A 102 -5.04 -36.50 -5.67
N THR A 103 -5.88 -37.42 -5.23
CA THR A 103 -7.28 -37.44 -5.56
C THR A 103 -8.11 -36.81 -4.44
N ALA A 104 -8.99 -35.89 -4.78
CA ALA A 104 -9.99 -35.36 -3.86
C ALA A 104 -11.37 -35.83 -4.29
N ARG A 105 -12.19 -36.25 -3.35
CA ARG A 105 -13.59 -36.63 -3.63
C ARG A 105 -14.48 -35.42 -3.42
N ASN A 106 -15.29 -35.12 -4.41
CA ASN A 106 -16.27 -34.04 -4.29
C ASN A 106 -17.38 -34.48 -3.32
N PRO A 107 -17.59 -33.82 -2.18
CA PRO A 107 -18.57 -34.26 -1.18
C PRO A 107 -20.02 -34.16 -1.68
N ARG A 108 -20.28 -33.39 -2.75
CA ARG A 108 -21.63 -33.21 -3.29
C ARG A 108 -21.98 -34.20 -4.42
N THR A 109 -21.03 -34.56 -5.27
CA THR A 109 -21.27 -35.44 -6.43
C THR A 109 -20.65 -36.83 -6.27
N GLY A 110 -19.77 -37.01 -5.29
CA GLY A 110 -19.04 -38.27 -5.09
C GLY A 110 -17.93 -38.55 -6.11
N GLU A 111 -17.76 -37.65 -7.08
CA GLU A 111 -16.76 -37.81 -8.15
C GLU A 111 -15.33 -37.61 -7.63
N THR A 112 -14.44 -38.41 -8.17
CA THR A 112 -13.00 -38.30 -7.86
C THR A 112 -12.38 -37.27 -8.79
N VAL A 113 -11.89 -36.16 -8.22
CA VAL A 113 -11.20 -35.10 -8.97
C VAL A 113 -9.70 -35.23 -8.73
N ASN A 114 -8.94 -35.37 -9.79
CA ASN A 114 -7.49 -35.34 -9.72
C ASN A 114 -6.98 -33.93 -9.38
N ARG A 115 -6.24 -33.83 -8.27
CA ARG A 115 -5.56 -32.59 -7.90
C ARG A 115 -4.12 -32.68 -8.41
N PRO A 116 -3.68 -31.78 -9.29
CA PRO A 116 -2.27 -31.74 -9.70
C PRO A 116 -1.38 -31.33 -8.53
N ALA A 117 -0.11 -31.71 -8.59
CA ALA A 117 0.90 -31.25 -7.65
C ALA A 117 0.95 -29.71 -7.67
N SER A 118 0.99 -29.09 -6.50
CA SER A 118 1.04 -27.64 -6.37
C SER A 118 1.99 -27.20 -5.27
N LYS A 119 2.66 -26.08 -5.50
CA LYS A 119 3.46 -25.41 -4.46
C LYS A 119 2.55 -24.43 -3.72
N THR A 120 2.62 -24.44 -2.40
CA THR A 120 1.86 -23.55 -1.52
C THR A 120 2.81 -22.90 -0.54
N ALA A 121 2.61 -21.61 -0.25
CA ALA A 121 3.33 -20.93 0.80
C ALA A 121 2.58 -21.07 2.13
N ARG A 122 3.29 -21.33 3.20
CA ARG A 122 2.76 -21.31 4.58
C ARG A 122 3.56 -20.29 5.38
N PHE A 123 2.86 -19.38 6.04
CA PHE A 123 3.46 -18.44 6.98
C PHE A 123 3.41 -19.03 8.40
N GLN A 124 4.54 -19.08 9.07
CA GLN A 124 4.68 -19.45 10.46
C GLN A 124 5.07 -18.20 11.25
N VAL A 125 4.23 -17.80 12.15
CA VAL A 125 4.44 -16.62 13.00
C VAL A 125 5.67 -16.80 13.88
N GLY A 126 6.53 -15.78 13.93
CA GLY A 126 7.68 -15.73 14.83
C GLY A 126 7.26 -15.33 16.25
N GLU A 127 8.10 -15.67 17.21
CA GLU A 127 7.85 -15.41 18.64
C GLU A 127 7.76 -13.90 18.92
N GLY A 128 8.58 -13.08 18.27
CA GLY A 128 8.53 -11.62 18.40
C GLY A 128 7.20 -11.02 17.96
N LEU A 129 6.68 -11.46 16.81
CA LEU A 129 5.36 -11.02 16.37
C LEU A 129 4.24 -11.53 17.27
N LYS A 130 4.33 -12.79 17.73
CA LYS A 130 3.36 -13.37 18.64
C LYS A 130 3.31 -12.61 19.98
N SER A 131 4.46 -12.24 20.52
CA SER A 131 4.54 -11.44 21.74
C SER A 131 3.93 -10.05 21.54
N SER A 132 4.22 -9.40 20.41
CA SER A 132 3.66 -8.07 20.09
C SER A 132 2.14 -8.06 19.88
N LEU A 133 1.55 -9.19 19.50
CA LEU A 133 0.10 -9.33 19.31
C LEU A 133 -0.64 -9.65 20.61
N ASN A 134 0.03 -10.25 21.60
CA ASN A 134 -0.58 -10.73 22.84
C ASN A 134 -0.05 -10.02 24.11
N GLY A 135 0.81 -9.00 23.90
CA GLY A 135 1.45 -8.22 24.98
C GLY A 135 0.63 -7.07 25.54
#